data_806b106c8f66efa3175ab7cf7265b828
#
_entry.id   806b106c8f66efa3175ab7cf7265b828
#
_cell.length_a   1.000
_cell.length_b   1.000
_cell.length_c   1.000
_cell.angle_alpha   90.00
_cell.angle_beta   90.00
_cell.angle_gamma   90.00
#
_symmetry.space_group_name_H-M   'P 1'
#
loop_
_entity.id
_entity.type
_entity.pdbx_description
1 polymer ?
#
loop_
_entity_poly.entity_id
_entity_poly.type
_entity_poly.pdbx_seq_one_letter_code
_entity_poly.pdbx_strand_id
1 'polypeptide(L)'
;ALECRIYAEDCFHDFRPSCGKIDEVEFPKEARVETYLRKNIEITSFYDPMLAKVIVHGKNRKEAVEKMVKVLTETKLYGVTTNISYLTSLLQTENYKEAKLFTKMLDGFHPEENAIEVISGGIQTTVQDYPGMIGFWTVGVPPCGAMDDFHFRLGNVILGNEEGAAGLEMTMQGGSY
;
A
#
# COMPACT_ATOMS: atom_id res chain seq x y z
N ALA A 1 9.99 16.25 -15.89
CA ALA A 1 9.16 15.06 -15.73
C ALA A 1 9.88 14.03 -14.87
N LEU A 2 9.14 13.14 -14.22
CA LEU A 2 9.62 12.04 -13.42
C LEU A 2 8.86 10.77 -13.83
N GLU A 3 9.59 9.66 -13.99
CA GLU A 3 9.04 8.34 -14.27
C GLU A 3 9.38 7.40 -13.11
N CYS A 4 8.38 6.65 -12.65
CA CYS A 4 8.56 5.48 -11.80
C CYS A 4 8.09 4.22 -12.51
N ARG A 5 8.86 3.15 -12.39
CA ARG A 5 8.51 1.83 -12.92
C ARG A 5 8.01 0.96 -11.78
N ILE A 6 6.77 0.53 -11.90
CA ILE A 6 6.17 -0.38 -10.92
C ILE A 6 6.46 -1.81 -11.34
N TYR A 7 7.02 -2.57 -10.41
CA TYR A 7 7.36 -3.98 -10.57
C TYR A 7 6.58 -4.85 -9.60
N ALA A 8 6.26 -6.08 -10.00
CA ALA A 8 5.72 -7.11 -9.13
C ALA A 8 6.85 -7.77 -8.34
N GLU A 9 7.41 -7.05 -7.36
CA GLU A 9 8.56 -7.44 -6.57
C GLU A 9 8.35 -7.09 -5.10
N ASP A 10 8.80 -8.00 -4.22
CA ASP A 10 8.83 -7.81 -2.78
C ASP A 10 10.17 -7.20 -2.37
N CYS A 11 10.20 -5.89 -2.24
CA CYS A 11 11.41 -5.11 -1.94
C CYS A 11 11.94 -5.30 -0.51
N PHE A 12 11.14 -5.85 0.38
CA PHE A 12 11.53 -6.14 1.77
C PHE A 12 12.16 -7.52 1.92
N HIS A 13 12.00 -8.38 0.91
CA HIS A 13 12.54 -9.74 0.86
C HIS A 13 13.36 -9.97 -0.42
N ASP A 14 14.48 -9.23 -0.55
CA ASP A 14 15.46 -9.37 -1.65
C ASP A 14 14.87 -9.21 -3.05
N PHE A 15 13.87 -8.34 -3.22
CA PHE A 15 13.20 -8.08 -4.50
C PHE A 15 12.69 -9.35 -5.19
N ARG A 16 12.19 -10.31 -4.41
CA ARG A 16 11.61 -11.54 -4.95
C ARG A 16 10.43 -11.23 -5.85
N PRO A 17 10.33 -11.89 -7.01
CA PRO A 17 9.15 -11.76 -7.88
C PRO A 17 7.87 -12.14 -7.14
N SER A 18 6.85 -11.30 -7.26
CA SER A 18 5.51 -11.57 -6.75
C SER A 18 4.59 -11.99 -7.89
N CYS A 19 3.98 -13.15 -7.77
CA CYS A 19 3.04 -13.69 -8.75
C CYS A 19 1.65 -13.74 -8.15
N GLY A 20 0.63 -13.61 -8.99
CA GLY A 20 -0.76 -13.66 -8.54
C GLY A 20 -1.72 -13.05 -9.54
N LYS A 21 -2.97 -12.98 -9.14
CA LYS A 21 -4.03 -12.41 -9.96
C LYS A 21 -4.32 -10.99 -9.48
N ILE A 22 -4.41 -10.05 -10.41
CA ILE A 22 -4.75 -8.67 -10.08
C ILE A 22 -6.23 -8.57 -9.70
N ASP A 23 -6.48 -8.21 -8.46
CA ASP A 23 -7.83 -8.05 -7.92
C ASP A 23 -8.41 -6.68 -8.21
N GLU A 24 -7.58 -5.65 -8.13
CA GLU A 24 -7.95 -4.27 -8.42
C GLU A 24 -6.76 -3.51 -9.02
N VAL A 25 -7.05 -2.64 -9.99
CA VAL A 25 -6.07 -1.72 -10.56
C VAL A 25 -6.76 -0.38 -10.88
N GLU A 26 -6.30 0.67 -10.21
CA GLU A 26 -6.74 2.04 -10.46
C GLU A 26 -5.55 2.99 -10.28
N PHE A 27 -5.32 3.85 -11.27
CA PHE A 27 -4.29 4.87 -11.24
C PHE A 27 -4.92 6.27 -11.23
N PRO A 28 -4.35 7.22 -10.46
CA PRO A 28 -4.81 8.61 -10.48
C PRO A 28 -4.70 9.24 -11.88
N LYS A 29 -5.69 10.05 -12.25
CA LYS A 29 -5.79 10.69 -13.58
C LYS A 29 -4.72 11.76 -13.83
N GLU A 30 -4.05 12.22 -12.79
CA GLU A 30 -2.99 13.24 -12.86
C GLU A 30 -1.68 12.71 -13.43
N ALA A 31 -1.53 11.39 -13.55
CA ALA A 31 -0.36 10.75 -14.14
C ALA A 31 -0.67 10.19 -15.53
N ARG A 32 0.33 10.21 -16.38
CA ARG A 32 0.35 9.36 -17.57
C ARG A 32 0.84 7.98 -17.16
N VAL A 33 0.05 6.95 -17.48
CA VAL A 33 0.38 5.58 -17.12
C VAL A 33 0.43 4.70 -18.37
N GLU A 34 1.56 4.04 -18.56
CA GLU A 34 1.76 3.03 -19.60
C GLU A 34 1.71 1.66 -18.91
N THR A 35 0.65 0.90 -19.15
CA THR A 35 0.42 -0.40 -18.50
C THR A 35 -0.41 -1.33 -19.36
N TYR A 36 -0.23 -2.63 -19.17
CA TYR A 36 -1.09 -3.68 -19.71
C TYR A 36 -2.05 -4.23 -18.66
N LEU A 37 -1.96 -3.74 -17.42
CA LEU A 37 -2.74 -4.26 -16.30
C LEU A 37 -4.24 -4.05 -16.51
N ARG A 38 -4.98 -5.04 -16.07
CA ARG A 38 -6.43 -5.00 -15.94
C ARG A 38 -6.86 -5.96 -14.84
N LYS A 39 -8.02 -5.73 -14.27
CA LYS A 39 -8.61 -6.64 -13.29
C LYS A 39 -8.64 -8.08 -13.84
N ASN A 40 -8.31 -9.03 -12.98
CA ASN A 40 -8.26 -10.47 -13.25
C ASN A 40 -7.12 -10.94 -14.18
N ILE A 41 -6.17 -10.09 -14.57
CA ILE A 41 -4.96 -10.58 -15.26
C ILE A 41 -4.07 -11.35 -14.27
N GLU A 42 -3.47 -12.42 -14.74
CA GLU A 42 -2.50 -13.21 -13.97
C GLU A 42 -1.08 -12.71 -14.24
N ILE A 43 -0.36 -12.43 -13.18
CA ILE A 43 1.06 -12.07 -13.19
C ILE A 43 1.87 -13.32 -12.89
N THR A 44 2.77 -13.66 -13.78
CA THR A 44 3.59 -14.87 -13.70
C THR A 44 5.07 -14.52 -13.63
N SER A 45 5.90 -15.45 -13.16
CA SER A 45 7.37 -15.30 -13.10
C SER A 45 8.07 -15.59 -14.43
N PHE A 46 7.33 -15.87 -15.51
CA PHE A 46 7.93 -16.26 -16.80
C PHE A 46 8.43 -15.07 -17.63
N TYR A 47 8.02 -13.86 -17.30
CA TYR A 47 8.33 -12.64 -18.03
C TYR A 47 8.89 -11.58 -17.08
N ASP A 48 9.25 -10.42 -17.64
CA ASP A 48 9.67 -9.24 -16.89
C ASP A 48 8.61 -8.84 -15.85
N PRO A 49 8.98 -8.58 -14.58
CA PRO A 49 8.04 -8.23 -13.51
C PRO A 49 7.45 -6.82 -13.65
N MET A 50 7.82 -6.03 -14.67
CA MET A 50 7.34 -4.67 -14.85
C MET A 50 5.83 -4.64 -15.15
N LEU A 51 5.09 -3.95 -14.30
CA LEU A 51 3.64 -3.83 -14.37
C LEU A 51 3.18 -2.53 -15.03
N ALA A 52 3.86 -1.43 -14.74
CA ALA A 52 3.49 -0.12 -15.24
C ALA A 52 4.67 0.86 -15.23
N LYS A 53 4.58 1.89 -16.09
CA LYS A 53 5.38 3.10 -16.03
C LYS A 53 4.45 4.24 -15.66
N VAL A 54 4.71 4.88 -14.55
CA VAL A 54 3.96 6.04 -14.07
C VAL A 54 4.79 7.29 -14.30
N ILE A 55 4.24 8.25 -15.03
CA ILE A 55 4.94 9.46 -15.46
C ILE A 55 4.16 10.68 -15.02
N VAL A 56 4.85 11.60 -14.34
CA VAL A 56 4.28 12.89 -13.93
C VAL A 56 5.13 14.04 -14.47
N HIS A 57 4.50 15.19 -14.65
CA HIS A 57 5.16 16.43 -15.02
C HIS A 57 4.93 17.49 -13.95
N GLY A 58 6.00 18.17 -13.54
CA GLY A 58 5.99 19.32 -12.64
C GLY A 58 6.81 20.47 -13.25
N LYS A 59 6.55 21.70 -12.82
CA LYS A 59 7.30 22.91 -13.22
C LYS A 59 8.76 22.86 -12.80
N ASN A 60 9.03 22.17 -11.73
CA ASN A 60 10.36 21.96 -11.17
C ASN A 60 10.47 20.56 -10.54
N ARG A 61 11.66 20.19 -10.05
CA ARG A 61 11.91 18.89 -9.43
C ARG A 61 11.04 18.63 -8.21
N LYS A 62 10.92 19.61 -7.32
CA LYS A 62 10.14 19.49 -6.08
C LYS A 62 8.68 19.14 -6.39
N GLU A 63 8.05 19.91 -7.26
CA GLU A 63 6.66 19.65 -7.68
C GLU A 63 6.49 18.27 -8.35
N ALA A 64 7.45 17.85 -9.17
CA ALA A 64 7.39 16.54 -9.82
C ALA A 64 7.50 15.40 -8.80
N VAL A 65 8.37 15.54 -7.79
CA VAL A 65 8.53 14.54 -6.70
C VAL A 65 7.27 14.47 -5.85
N GLU A 66 6.75 15.62 -5.38
CA GLU A 66 5.53 15.67 -4.58
C GLU A 66 4.33 15.06 -5.31
N LYS A 67 4.19 15.38 -6.59
CA LYS A 67 3.14 14.81 -7.43
C LYS A 67 3.30 13.30 -7.62
N MET A 68 4.53 12.80 -7.81
CA MET A 68 4.77 11.37 -7.94
C MET A 68 4.47 10.63 -6.65
N VAL A 69 4.90 11.14 -5.50
CA VAL A 69 4.59 10.56 -4.19
C VAL A 69 3.07 10.46 -4.00
N LYS A 70 2.33 11.55 -4.28
CA LYS A 70 0.87 11.54 -4.22
C LYS A 70 0.27 10.47 -5.12
N VAL A 71 0.67 10.42 -6.39
CA VAL A 71 0.17 9.44 -7.37
C VAL A 71 0.44 8.01 -6.93
N LEU A 72 1.64 7.71 -6.44
CA LEU A 72 1.98 6.36 -5.96
C LEU A 72 1.15 5.98 -4.73
N THR A 73 0.96 6.90 -3.79
CA THR A 73 0.15 6.66 -2.58
C THR A 73 -1.32 6.43 -2.89
N GLU A 74 -1.88 7.12 -3.89
CA GLU A 74 -3.27 6.99 -4.30
C GLU A 74 -3.50 5.84 -5.30
N THR A 75 -2.44 5.20 -5.80
CA THR A 75 -2.55 4.06 -6.73
C THR A 75 -3.08 2.84 -5.98
N LYS A 76 -4.17 2.27 -6.51
CA LYS A 76 -4.72 1.01 -6.03
C LYS A 76 -4.27 -0.11 -6.96
N LEU A 77 -3.46 -1.00 -6.45
CA LEU A 77 -2.96 -2.16 -7.18
C LEU A 77 -2.85 -3.33 -6.19
N TYR A 78 -3.83 -4.22 -6.25
CA TYR A 78 -3.98 -5.34 -5.33
C TYR A 78 -3.93 -6.69 -6.05
N GLY A 79 -3.51 -7.72 -5.32
CA GLY A 79 -3.39 -9.10 -5.79
C GLY A 79 -1.95 -9.58 -5.94
N VAL A 80 -0.97 -8.65 -6.01
CA VAL A 80 0.47 -8.93 -5.99
C VAL A 80 1.20 -7.90 -5.15
N THR A 81 2.33 -8.28 -4.57
CA THR A 81 3.25 -7.34 -3.91
C THR A 81 3.98 -6.52 -4.96
N THR A 82 4.14 -5.22 -4.70
CA THR A 82 4.79 -4.29 -5.62
C THR A 82 5.83 -3.42 -4.93
N ASN A 83 6.70 -2.80 -5.72
CA ASN A 83 7.71 -1.87 -5.24
C ASN A 83 7.20 -0.45 -4.97
N ILE A 84 5.88 -0.21 -4.91
CA ILE A 84 5.30 1.13 -4.74
C ILE A 84 5.75 1.79 -3.43
N SER A 85 5.70 1.07 -2.31
CA SER A 85 6.13 1.57 -0.99
C SER A 85 7.62 1.92 -0.97
N TYR A 86 8.46 1.07 -1.57
CA TYR A 86 9.89 1.32 -1.74
C TYR A 86 10.16 2.61 -2.53
N LEU A 87 9.49 2.77 -3.68
CA LEU A 87 9.61 3.96 -4.52
C LEU A 87 9.16 5.22 -3.78
N THR A 88 8.05 5.14 -3.05
CA THR A 88 7.52 6.25 -2.27
C THR A 88 8.51 6.68 -1.19
N SER A 89 9.08 5.74 -0.44
CA SER A 89 10.10 6.00 0.57
C SER A 89 11.37 6.60 -0.03
N LEU A 90 11.83 6.05 -1.16
CA LEU A 90 13.01 6.55 -1.86
C LEU A 90 12.85 8.01 -2.31
N LEU A 91 11.70 8.35 -2.89
CA LEU A 91 11.38 9.70 -3.36
C LEU A 91 11.35 10.73 -2.22
N GLN A 92 11.10 10.28 -1.00
CA GLN A 92 11.03 11.13 0.19
C GLN A 92 12.38 11.34 0.87
N THR A 93 13.43 10.63 0.48
CA THR A 93 14.77 10.83 1.02
C THR A 93 15.33 12.20 0.67
N GLU A 94 16.13 12.78 1.57
CA GLU A 94 16.78 14.09 1.34
C GLU A 94 17.71 14.05 0.12
N ASN A 95 18.46 12.95 -0.05
CA ASN A 95 19.35 12.79 -1.20
C ASN A 95 18.58 12.86 -2.53
N TYR A 96 17.40 12.23 -2.60
CA TYR A 96 16.59 12.26 -3.81
C TYR A 96 15.98 13.65 -4.04
N LYS A 97 15.43 14.29 -2.99
CA LYS A 97 14.85 15.63 -3.07
C LYS A 97 15.86 16.68 -3.51
N GLU A 98 17.07 16.61 -2.97
CA GLU A 98 18.17 17.56 -3.27
C GLU A 98 18.95 17.21 -4.54
N ALA A 99 18.54 16.18 -5.30
CA ALA A 99 19.22 15.69 -6.50
C ALA A 99 20.67 15.24 -6.27
N LYS A 100 21.01 14.81 -5.08
CA LYS A 100 22.31 14.20 -4.73
C LYS A 100 22.31 12.73 -5.15
N LEU A 101 22.28 12.50 -6.47
CA LEU A 101 22.14 11.16 -7.04
C LEU A 101 23.52 10.62 -7.43
N PHE A 102 23.81 9.40 -7.03
CA PHE A 102 25.03 8.67 -7.38
C PHE A 102 24.74 7.16 -7.51
N THR A 103 25.58 6.44 -8.22
CA THR A 103 25.34 5.04 -8.62
C THR A 103 25.11 4.07 -7.46
N LYS A 104 25.66 4.37 -6.28
CA LYS A 104 25.53 3.54 -5.07
C LYS A 104 24.52 4.11 -4.06
N MET A 105 23.65 5.00 -4.49
CA MET A 105 22.68 5.66 -3.59
C MET A 105 21.74 4.68 -2.90
N LEU A 106 21.47 3.56 -3.54
CA LEU A 106 20.57 2.52 -3.03
C LEU A 106 21.30 1.45 -2.21
N ASP A 107 22.65 1.47 -2.17
CA ASP A 107 23.41 0.53 -1.35
C ASP A 107 23.07 0.77 0.13
N GLY A 108 22.44 -0.23 0.77
CA GLY A 108 22.00 -0.13 2.16
C GLY A 108 20.73 0.71 2.38
N PHE A 109 20.02 1.08 1.32
CA PHE A 109 18.70 1.71 1.46
C PHE A 109 17.64 0.64 1.76
N HIS A 110 17.21 0.60 3.01
CA HIS A 110 16.14 -0.26 3.48
C HIS A 110 15.05 0.63 4.09
N PRO A 111 13.96 0.92 3.36
CA PRO A 111 12.85 1.66 3.93
C PRO A 111 12.19 0.84 5.03
N GLU A 112 11.65 1.52 6.03
CA GLU A 112 10.86 0.86 7.06
C GLU A 112 9.59 0.27 6.42
N GLU A 113 9.34 -0.99 6.71
CA GLU A 113 8.07 -1.63 6.34
C GLU A 113 7.02 -1.25 7.39
N ASN A 114 5.94 -0.62 6.94
CA ASN A 114 4.77 -0.38 7.79
C ASN A 114 3.97 -1.68 7.90
N ALA A 115 4.46 -2.61 8.66
CA ALA A 115 3.86 -3.91 8.87
C ALA A 115 3.72 -4.23 10.36
N ILE A 116 2.77 -5.09 10.67
CA ILE A 116 2.62 -5.69 11.99
C ILE A 116 3.02 -7.16 11.84
N GLU A 117 4.13 -7.55 12.45
CA GLU A 117 4.55 -8.95 12.49
C GLU A 117 3.79 -9.69 13.58
N VAL A 118 3.07 -10.74 13.20
CA VAL A 118 2.36 -11.59 14.16
C VAL A 118 3.29 -12.72 14.62
N ILE A 119 3.90 -12.56 15.77
CA ILE A 119 4.79 -13.55 16.38
C ILE A 119 3.99 -14.74 16.91
N SER A 120 2.85 -14.46 17.54
CA SER A 120 1.92 -15.48 18.04
C SER A 120 0.50 -14.94 17.98
N GLY A 121 -0.38 -15.61 17.26
CA GLY A 121 -1.81 -15.26 17.21
C GLY A 121 -2.46 -15.46 18.59
N GLY A 122 -3.43 -14.61 18.92
CA GLY A 122 -4.33 -14.83 20.07
C GLY A 122 -5.40 -15.89 19.78
N ILE A 123 -6.44 -15.93 20.57
CA ILE A 123 -7.60 -16.81 20.32
C ILE A 123 -8.29 -16.39 19.04
N GLN A 124 -8.51 -15.08 18.87
CA GLN A 124 -9.07 -14.48 17.65
C GLN A 124 -8.65 -13.02 17.57
N THR A 125 -8.08 -12.63 16.46
CA THR A 125 -7.75 -11.23 16.14
C THR A 125 -8.27 -10.91 14.75
N THR A 126 -9.03 -9.84 14.63
CA THR A 126 -9.60 -9.40 13.36
C THR A 126 -9.27 -7.94 13.11
N VAL A 127 -9.14 -7.57 11.85
CA VAL A 127 -9.09 -6.17 11.44
C VAL A 127 -10.54 -5.67 11.34
N GLN A 128 -10.85 -4.62 12.05
CA GLN A 128 -12.16 -3.97 12.03
C GLN A 128 -11.99 -2.50 11.65
N ASP A 129 -13.06 -1.92 11.11
CA ASP A 129 -13.21 -0.49 10.88
C ASP A 129 -14.63 -0.04 11.23
N TYR A 130 -14.91 1.24 11.13
CA TYR A 130 -16.26 1.75 11.28
C TYR A 130 -16.67 2.54 10.03
N PRO A 131 -17.86 2.29 9.46
CA PRO A 131 -19.00 1.55 10.00
C PRO A 131 -18.95 0.01 9.76
N GLY A 132 -17.82 -0.56 9.39
CA GLY A 132 -17.68 -1.98 9.09
C GLY A 132 -18.30 -2.36 7.74
N MET A 133 -18.58 -3.64 7.59
CA MET A 133 -19.09 -4.20 6.33
C MET A 133 -20.62 -3.95 6.24
N ILE A 134 -21.01 -2.99 5.40
CA ILE A 134 -22.42 -2.62 5.14
C ILE A 134 -22.72 -2.75 3.65
N GLY A 135 -24.02 -2.90 3.31
CA GLY A 135 -24.47 -2.90 1.91
C GLY A 135 -24.43 -4.25 1.19
N PHE A 136 -24.11 -5.34 1.87
CA PHE A 136 -23.97 -6.69 1.29
C PHE A 136 -25.16 -7.63 1.53
N TRP A 137 -26.30 -7.11 1.96
CA TRP A 137 -27.54 -7.91 2.17
C TRP A 137 -27.94 -8.71 0.93
N THR A 138 -27.73 -8.16 -0.26
CA THR A 138 -28.10 -8.81 -1.52
C THR A 138 -27.33 -10.11 -1.79
N VAL A 139 -26.18 -10.27 -1.16
CA VAL A 139 -25.35 -11.49 -1.24
C VAL A 139 -25.37 -12.30 0.05
N GLY A 140 -26.29 -11.98 0.96
CA GLY A 140 -26.53 -12.75 2.19
C GLY A 140 -25.57 -12.41 3.35
N VAL A 141 -24.80 -11.32 3.26
CA VAL A 141 -23.92 -10.88 4.35
C VAL A 141 -24.60 -9.76 5.12
N PRO A 142 -24.95 -9.99 6.42
CA PRO A 142 -25.49 -8.93 7.26
C PRO A 142 -24.43 -7.89 7.59
N PRO A 143 -24.82 -6.66 7.98
CA PRO A 143 -23.89 -5.69 8.52
C PRO A 143 -23.09 -6.27 9.67
N CYS A 144 -21.80 -6.09 9.64
CA CYS A 144 -20.88 -6.52 10.68
C CYS A 144 -19.70 -5.55 10.78
N GLY A 145 -19.05 -5.54 11.94
CA GLY A 145 -17.95 -4.64 12.29
C GLY A 145 -17.42 -4.98 13.66
N ALA A 146 -16.79 -4.01 14.33
CA ALA A 146 -16.31 -4.17 15.69
C ALA A 146 -17.46 -4.61 16.62
N MET A 147 -17.18 -5.53 17.56
CA MET A 147 -18.18 -6.02 18.51
C MET A 147 -18.71 -4.90 19.41
N ASP A 148 -17.83 -3.96 19.79
CA ASP A 148 -18.17 -2.75 20.53
C ASP A 148 -17.73 -1.54 19.71
N ASP A 149 -18.61 -1.10 18.84
CA ASP A 149 -18.35 0.01 17.92
C ASP A 149 -18.13 1.33 18.64
N PHE A 150 -18.80 1.54 19.77
CA PHE A 150 -18.63 2.76 20.57
C PHE A 150 -17.21 2.88 21.14
N HIS A 151 -16.72 1.86 21.82
CA HIS A 151 -15.37 1.91 22.39
C HIS A 151 -14.28 1.83 21.33
N PHE A 152 -14.51 1.13 20.22
CA PHE A 152 -13.61 1.11 19.06
C PHE A 152 -13.40 2.52 18.49
N ARG A 153 -14.48 3.24 18.22
CA ARG A 153 -14.46 4.63 17.74
C ARG A 153 -13.84 5.58 18.75
N LEU A 154 -14.23 5.43 20.03
CA LEU A 154 -13.67 6.24 21.12
C LEU A 154 -12.15 6.06 21.22
N GLY A 155 -11.66 4.82 21.08
CA GLY A 155 -10.22 4.52 21.06
C GLY A 155 -9.50 5.26 19.94
N ASN A 156 -10.04 5.27 18.73
CA ASN A 156 -9.49 6.02 17.61
C ASN A 156 -9.43 7.54 17.91
N VAL A 157 -10.51 8.10 18.44
CA VAL A 157 -10.58 9.53 18.79
C VAL A 157 -9.55 9.90 19.86
N ILE A 158 -9.39 9.06 20.90
CA ILE A 158 -8.40 9.29 21.98
C ILE A 158 -6.97 9.28 21.41
N LEU A 159 -6.68 8.44 20.42
CA LEU A 159 -5.38 8.37 19.76
C LEU A 159 -5.16 9.48 18.71
N GLY A 160 -6.19 10.29 18.43
CA GLY A 160 -6.13 11.32 17.40
C GLY A 160 -6.29 10.80 15.98
N ASN A 161 -6.76 9.56 15.81
CA ASN A 161 -7.11 8.99 14.51
C ASN A 161 -8.50 9.48 14.07
N GLU A 162 -8.81 9.24 12.80
CA GLU A 162 -10.19 9.33 12.33
C GLU A 162 -11.06 8.27 13.03
N GLU A 163 -12.30 8.63 13.35
CA GLU A 163 -13.22 7.80 14.11
C GLU A 163 -13.42 6.40 13.52
N GLY A 164 -13.38 6.30 12.19
CA GLY A 164 -13.56 5.07 11.45
C GLY A 164 -12.27 4.34 11.06
N ALA A 165 -11.11 4.81 11.53
CA ALA A 165 -9.83 4.20 11.18
C ALA A 165 -9.76 2.72 11.57
N ALA A 166 -9.14 1.91 10.70
CA ALA A 166 -8.99 0.48 10.95
C ALA A 166 -8.16 0.20 12.21
N GLY A 167 -8.52 -0.85 12.93
CA GLY A 167 -7.85 -1.29 14.13
C GLY A 167 -7.92 -2.80 14.31
N LEU A 168 -7.17 -3.32 15.27
CA LEU A 168 -7.19 -4.72 15.62
C LEU A 168 -8.15 -4.95 16.80
N GLU A 169 -9.16 -5.78 16.58
CA GLU A 169 -10.05 -6.27 17.64
C GLU A 169 -9.60 -7.66 18.07
N MET A 170 -9.34 -7.82 19.39
CA MET A 170 -8.84 -9.05 19.96
C MET A 170 -9.89 -9.63 20.92
N THR A 171 -10.26 -10.89 20.71
CA THR A 171 -11.25 -11.59 21.55
C THR A 171 -10.56 -12.35 22.66
N MET A 172 -10.89 -12.05 23.90
CA MET A 172 -10.45 -12.67 25.15
C MET A 172 -8.94 -12.57 25.41
N GLN A 173 -8.11 -13.11 24.53
CA GLN A 173 -6.66 -13.09 24.64
C GLN A 173 -6.05 -12.61 23.32
N GLY A 174 -5.32 -11.48 23.38
CA GLY A 174 -4.54 -10.97 22.26
C GLY A 174 -3.33 -11.84 21.93
N GLY A 175 -2.75 -11.60 20.78
CA GLY A 175 -1.49 -12.20 20.35
C GLY A 175 -0.26 -11.43 20.84
N SER A 176 0.90 -11.82 20.32
CA SER A 176 2.16 -11.06 20.38
C SER A 176 2.47 -10.53 18.98
N TYR A 177 2.82 -9.25 18.92
CA TYR A 177 3.05 -8.49 17.68
C TYR A 177 4.39 -7.79 17.73
#